data_84391b3fc9b40672f6ceace8bfc6b700
#
_entry.id   84391b3fc9b40672f6ceace8bfc6b700
#
_cell.length_a   1.000
_cell.length_b   1.000
_cell.length_c   1.000
_cell.angle_alpha   90.00
_cell.angle_beta   90.00
_cell.angle_gamma   90.00
#
_symmetry.space_group_name_H-M   'P 1'
#
loop_
_entity.id
_entity.type
_entity.pdbx_description
1 polymer ?
#
loop_
_entity_poly.entity_id
_entity_poly.type
_entity_poly.pdbx_seq_one_letter_code
_entity_poly.pdbx_strand_id
1 'polypeptide(L)'
;HIDDSMDALVKIIENKDSIATNKIYNIGNPANNHSIRELAEMLLELAPQYPHFKEQAHRVKIVDITSQNHYGDGYQDVQNRTPYIENTQLDLDWTPRVSMRDALERTYQAHIAQLDQKAADNLL
;
A
#
# COMPACT_ATOMS: atom_id res chain seq x y z
N HIS A 1 2.00 4.27 -1.14
CA HIS A 1 3.17 3.44 -1.47
C HIS A 1 4.44 4.09 -0.92
N ILE A 2 5.45 3.26 -0.63
CA ILE A 2 6.69 3.74 -0.03
C ILE A 2 7.39 4.81 -0.89
N ASP A 3 7.37 4.68 -2.20
CA ASP A 3 7.99 5.65 -3.11
C ASP A 3 7.42 7.06 -2.93
N ASP A 4 6.09 7.19 -2.85
CA ASP A 4 5.44 8.48 -2.59
C ASP A 4 5.84 9.05 -1.21
N SER A 5 5.94 8.17 -0.21
CA SER A 5 6.33 8.58 1.15
C SER A 5 7.79 9.02 1.21
N MET A 6 8.69 8.32 0.50
CA MET A 6 10.10 8.69 0.44
C MET A 6 10.32 10.01 -0.30
N ASP A 7 9.58 10.26 -1.40
CA ASP A 7 9.62 11.55 -2.10
C ASP A 7 9.21 12.71 -1.18
N ALA A 8 8.12 12.55 -0.42
CA ALA A 8 7.70 13.55 0.55
C ALA A 8 8.75 13.77 1.65
N LEU A 9 9.34 12.69 2.20
CA LEU A 9 10.37 12.79 3.23
C LEU A 9 11.63 13.50 2.74
N VAL A 10 12.08 13.23 1.52
CA VAL A 10 13.21 13.93 0.91
C VAL A 10 12.93 15.44 0.86
N LYS A 11 11.75 15.84 0.38
CA LYS A 11 11.35 17.26 0.33
C LYS A 11 11.29 17.93 1.71
N ILE A 12 10.83 17.20 2.74
CA ILE A 12 10.86 17.68 4.13
C ILE A 12 12.30 17.88 4.63
N ILE A 13 13.21 16.96 4.31
CA ILE A 13 14.63 17.03 4.72
C ILE A 13 15.34 18.17 3.99
N GLU A 14 15.11 18.32 2.70
CA GLU A 14 15.64 19.43 1.90
C GLU A 14 15.18 20.79 2.43
N ASN A 15 13.98 20.83 3.01
CA ASN A 15 13.42 22.00 3.68
C ASN A 15 13.65 23.32 2.92
N LYS A 16 13.34 23.31 1.63
CA LYS A 16 13.53 24.45 0.74
C LYS A 16 12.86 25.70 1.31
N ASP A 17 13.60 26.78 1.34
CA ASP A 17 13.14 28.08 1.87
C ASP A 17 12.59 28.00 3.32
N SER A 18 13.02 27.01 4.09
CA SER A 18 12.56 26.73 5.46
C SER A 18 11.05 26.47 5.58
N ILE A 19 10.38 26.09 4.48
CA ILE A 19 8.93 25.96 4.43
C ILE A 19 8.39 24.83 5.32
N ALA A 20 9.18 23.77 5.55
CA ALA A 20 8.81 22.63 6.39
C ALA A 20 9.14 22.82 7.88
N THR A 21 9.81 23.92 8.24
CA THR A 21 10.25 24.14 9.62
C THR A 21 9.06 24.28 10.59
N ASN A 22 9.06 23.47 11.66
CA ASN A 22 8.02 23.42 12.69
C ASN A 22 6.61 23.08 12.15
N LYS A 23 6.52 22.36 11.03
CA LYS A 23 5.25 21.92 10.45
C LYS A 23 5.03 20.43 10.63
N ILE A 24 3.77 20.02 10.59
CA ILE A 24 3.33 18.63 10.60
C ILE A 24 2.62 18.35 9.27
N TYR A 25 2.99 17.25 8.64
CA TYR A 25 2.45 16.83 7.35
C TYR A 25 1.80 15.46 7.42
N ASN A 26 0.60 15.33 6.85
CA ASN A 26 0.03 14.04 6.54
C ASN A 26 0.56 13.57 5.18
N ILE A 27 1.10 12.36 5.14
CA ILE A 27 1.58 11.73 3.92
C ILE A 27 0.70 10.52 3.61
N GLY A 28 -0.02 10.55 2.51
CA GLY A 28 -0.89 9.48 2.08
C GLY A 28 -1.53 9.78 0.74
N ASN A 29 -2.22 8.79 0.17
CA ASN A 29 -2.96 8.97 -1.07
C ASN A 29 -4.48 8.88 -0.79
N PRO A 30 -5.21 10.01 -0.78
CA PRO A 30 -6.65 10.02 -0.55
C PRO A 30 -7.46 9.18 -1.55
N ALA A 31 -6.93 9.00 -2.77
CA ALA A 31 -7.57 8.17 -3.80
C ALA A 31 -7.46 6.67 -3.52
N ASN A 32 -6.56 6.25 -2.62
CA ASN A 32 -6.36 4.85 -2.24
C ASN A 32 -7.18 4.46 -0.99
N ASN A 33 -8.39 4.98 -0.86
CA ASN A 33 -9.30 4.63 0.22
C ASN A 33 -10.15 3.41 -0.18
N HIS A 34 -9.67 2.22 0.14
CA HIS A 34 -10.30 0.96 -0.19
C HIS A 34 -10.57 0.12 1.06
N SER A 35 -11.63 -0.66 1.04
CA SER A 35 -11.88 -1.68 2.05
C SER A 35 -10.89 -2.85 1.94
N ILE A 36 -10.74 -3.61 3.02
CA ILE A 36 -9.93 -4.84 3.01
C ILE A 36 -10.48 -5.86 2.00
N ARG A 37 -11.80 -5.90 1.81
CA ARG A 37 -12.43 -6.75 0.79
C ARG A 37 -12.00 -6.34 -0.63
N GLU A 38 -12.13 -5.05 -0.98
CA GLU A 38 -11.71 -4.55 -2.29
C GLU A 38 -10.23 -4.81 -2.54
N LEU A 39 -9.39 -4.66 -1.51
CA LEU A 39 -7.97 -5.00 -1.59
C LEU A 39 -7.75 -6.49 -1.91
N ALA A 40 -8.48 -7.39 -1.23
CA ALA A 40 -8.40 -8.83 -1.47
C ALA A 40 -8.89 -9.20 -2.89
N GLU A 41 -9.97 -8.57 -3.35
CA GLU A 41 -10.51 -8.76 -4.70
C GLU A 41 -9.50 -8.31 -5.78
N MET A 42 -8.88 -7.13 -5.63
CA MET A 42 -7.83 -6.65 -6.52
C MET A 42 -6.61 -7.59 -6.54
N LEU A 43 -6.20 -8.13 -5.39
CA LEU A 43 -5.11 -9.11 -5.33
C LEU A 43 -5.46 -10.37 -6.11
N LEU A 44 -6.67 -10.91 -5.94
CA LEU A 44 -7.11 -12.10 -6.68
C LEU A 44 -7.25 -11.86 -8.18
N GLU A 45 -7.67 -10.66 -8.59
CA GLU A 45 -7.73 -10.27 -10.00
C GLU A 45 -6.34 -10.19 -10.65
N LEU A 46 -5.34 -9.70 -9.91
CA LEU A 46 -3.97 -9.55 -10.39
C LEU A 46 -3.20 -10.88 -10.41
N ALA A 47 -3.42 -11.75 -9.44
CA ALA A 47 -2.65 -12.98 -9.23
C ALA A 47 -2.51 -13.86 -10.50
N PRO A 48 -3.55 -14.09 -11.34
CA PRO A 48 -3.45 -14.92 -12.54
C PRO A 48 -2.49 -14.38 -13.60
N GLN A 49 -2.14 -13.09 -13.54
CA GLN A 49 -1.21 -12.46 -14.48
C GLN A 49 0.25 -12.91 -14.22
N TYR A 50 0.51 -13.45 -13.05
CA TYR A 50 1.84 -13.91 -12.63
C TYR A 50 1.91 -15.44 -12.65
N PRO A 51 2.84 -16.05 -13.42
CA PRO A 51 2.98 -17.49 -13.52
C PRO A 51 3.07 -18.21 -12.17
N HIS A 52 3.78 -17.61 -11.19
CA HIS A 52 3.97 -18.13 -9.83
C HIS A 52 2.65 -18.34 -9.06
N PHE A 53 1.60 -17.60 -9.38
CA PHE A 53 0.33 -17.60 -8.64
C PHE A 53 -0.86 -18.06 -9.46
N LYS A 54 -0.68 -18.26 -10.78
CA LYS A 54 -1.76 -18.55 -11.73
C LYS A 54 -2.61 -19.75 -11.33
N GLU A 55 -1.99 -20.83 -10.90
CA GLU A 55 -2.72 -22.06 -10.51
C GLU A 55 -3.43 -21.89 -9.16
N GLN A 56 -2.76 -21.26 -8.19
CA GLN A 56 -3.33 -21.06 -6.86
C GLN A 56 -4.46 -20.04 -6.87
N ALA A 57 -4.39 -19.02 -7.70
CA ALA A 57 -5.40 -17.95 -7.77
C ALA A 57 -6.81 -18.50 -7.99
N HIS A 58 -6.96 -19.56 -8.79
CA HIS A 58 -8.27 -20.20 -9.05
C HIS A 58 -8.82 -21.01 -7.86
N ARG A 59 -8.00 -21.31 -6.87
CA ARG A 59 -8.38 -22.10 -5.68
C ARG A 59 -8.64 -21.26 -4.45
N VAL A 60 -8.15 -20.03 -4.45
CA VAL A 60 -8.31 -19.10 -3.32
C VAL A 60 -9.75 -18.56 -3.29
N LYS A 61 -10.33 -18.52 -2.09
CA LYS A 61 -11.63 -17.93 -1.84
C LYS A 61 -11.51 -16.88 -0.75
N ILE A 62 -12.20 -15.75 -0.94
CA ILE A 62 -12.34 -14.75 0.13
C ILE A 62 -13.35 -15.28 1.13
N VAL A 63 -12.97 -15.30 2.40
CA VAL A 63 -13.85 -15.65 3.52
C VAL A 63 -14.01 -14.42 4.39
N ASP A 64 -15.25 -13.98 4.59
CA ASP A 64 -15.55 -12.89 5.49
C ASP A 64 -15.55 -13.37 6.94
N ILE A 65 -14.72 -12.69 7.73
CA ILE A 65 -14.72 -12.84 9.17
C ILE A 65 -15.01 -11.46 9.76
N THR A 66 -16.04 -11.36 10.60
CA THR A 66 -16.34 -10.08 11.27
C THR A 66 -15.22 -9.73 12.24
N SER A 67 -14.94 -8.44 12.40
CA SER A 67 -13.95 -7.96 13.37
C SER A 67 -14.26 -8.46 14.80
N GLN A 68 -15.53 -8.55 15.16
CA GLN A 68 -15.98 -9.08 16.45
C GLN A 68 -15.60 -10.56 16.63
N ASN A 69 -15.74 -11.38 15.58
CA ASN A 69 -15.36 -12.80 15.63
C ASN A 69 -13.86 -13.02 15.67
N HIS A 70 -13.06 -12.06 15.16
CA HIS A 70 -11.60 -12.17 15.08
C HIS A 70 -10.89 -11.52 16.27
N TYR A 71 -11.33 -10.33 16.68
CA TYR A 71 -10.68 -9.52 17.73
C TYR A 71 -11.43 -9.52 19.06
N GLY A 72 -12.67 -10.07 19.11
CA GLY A 72 -13.51 -10.08 20.31
C GLY A 72 -14.38 -8.83 20.47
N ASP A 73 -15.15 -8.82 21.57
CA ASP A 73 -16.06 -7.72 21.88
C ASP A 73 -15.30 -6.45 22.25
N GLY A 74 -15.78 -5.31 21.73
CA GLY A 74 -15.23 -3.98 22.00
C GLY A 74 -14.22 -3.48 20.97
N TYR A 75 -13.83 -4.27 19.97
CA TYR A 75 -13.02 -3.77 18.86
C TYR A 75 -13.84 -2.85 17.95
N GLN A 76 -13.38 -1.61 17.82
CA GLN A 76 -13.96 -0.63 16.88
C GLN A 76 -12.93 -0.28 15.82
N ASP A 77 -13.25 -0.58 14.56
CA ASP A 77 -12.44 -0.17 13.44
C ASP A 77 -12.92 1.17 12.87
N VAL A 78 -11.99 1.98 12.40
CA VAL A 78 -12.29 3.24 11.72
C VAL A 78 -12.61 2.92 10.27
N GLN A 79 -13.86 3.11 9.87
CA GLN A 79 -14.34 2.76 8.53
C GLN A 79 -13.69 3.57 7.40
N ASN A 80 -13.30 4.82 7.66
CA ASN A 80 -12.66 5.69 6.67
C ASN A 80 -11.48 6.43 7.28
N ARG A 81 -10.31 6.34 6.65
CA ARG A 81 -9.08 7.03 7.03
C ARG A 81 -8.49 7.78 5.85
N THR A 82 -9.27 8.71 5.31
CA THR A 82 -8.78 9.54 4.21
C THR A 82 -7.93 10.69 4.77
N PRO A 83 -6.63 10.76 4.45
CA PRO A 83 -5.78 11.83 4.95
C PRO A 83 -6.08 13.15 4.24
N TYR A 84 -6.12 14.24 4.99
CA TYR A 84 -6.07 15.58 4.43
C TYR A 84 -4.61 15.94 4.14
N ILE A 85 -4.28 16.20 2.88
CA ILE A 85 -2.91 16.40 2.40
C ILE A 85 -2.66 17.75 1.70
N GLU A 86 -3.64 18.66 1.69
CA GLU A 86 -3.50 19.93 0.95
C GLU A 86 -2.28 20.75 1.39
N ASN A 87 -2.02 20.85 2.69
CA ASN A 87 -0.85 21.55 3.22
C ASN A 87 0.46 20.88 2.75
N THR A 88 0.49 19.55 2.68
CA THR A 88 1.65 18.80 2.16
C THR A 88 1.87 19.08 0.69
N GLN A 89 0.80 19.11 -0.08
CA GLN A 89 0.86 19.41 -1.52
C GLN A 89 1.36 20.82 -1.78
N LEU A 90 0.80 21.80 -1.08
CA LEU A 90 1.14 23.22 -1.29
C LEU A 90 2.56 23.55 -0.83
N ASP A 91 2.94 23.12 0.38
CA ASP A 91 4.22 23.49 0.98
C ASP A 91 5.38 22.73 0.32
N LEU A 92 5.20 21.46 0.01
CA LEU A 92 6.27 20.60 -0.49
C LEU A 92 6.25 20.42 -2.03
N ASP A 93 5.29 21.04 -2.72
CA ASP A 93 5.06 20.75 -4.15
C ASP A 93 5.08 19.22 -4.42
N TRP A 94 4.30 18.49 -3.60
CA TRP A 94 4.27 17.04 -3.60
C TRP A 94 2.85 16.52 -3.84
N THR A 95 2.73 15.47 -4.63
CA THR A 95 1.47 14.78 -4.89
C THR A 95 1.71 13.28 -4.96
N PRO A 96 0.90 12.44 -4.29
CA PRO A 96 1.01 10.98 -4.39
C PRO A 96 0.68 10.55 -5.82
N ARG A 97 1.46 9.61 -6.36
CA ARG A 97 1.37 9.17 -7.77
C ARG A 97 0.99 7.71 -7.92
N VAL A 98 1.24 6.90 -6.89
CA VAL A 98 1.05 5.46 -6.97
C VAL A 98 -0.38 5.11 -6.61
N SER A 99 -1.12 4.55 -7.59
CA SER A 99 -2.46 4.01 -7.35
C SER A 99 -2.39 2.73 -6.51
N MET A 100 -3.53 2.31 -5.94
CA MET A 100 -3.61 1.03 -5.21
C MET A 100 -3.22 -0.13 -6.12
N ARG A 101 -3.73 -0.15 -7.35
CA ARG A 101 -3.42 -1.21 -8.32
C ARG A 101 -1.93 -1.27 -8.62
N ASP A 102 -1.29 -0.14 -8.93
CA ASP A 102 0.16 -0.10 -9.18
C ASP A 102 0.96 -0.55 -7.96
N ALA A 103 0.53 -0.18 -6.75
CA ALA A 103 1.16 -0.61 -5.51
C ALA A 103 1.10 -2.13 -5.33
N LEU A 104 -0.04 -2.75 -5.65
CA LEU A 104 -0.22 -4.21 -5.60
C LEU A 104 0.61 -4.93 -6.65
N GLU A 105 0.67 -4.41 -7.87
CA GLU A 105 1.52 -4.97 -8.94
C GLU A 105 3.00 -4.95 -8.54
N ARG A 106 3.48 -3.83 -8.01
CA ARG A 106 4.87 -3.72 -7.48
C ARG A 106 5.11 -4.69 -6.33
N THR A 107 4.11 -4.90 -5.47
CA THR A 107 4.19 -5.87 -4.36
C THR A 107 4.33 -7.29 -4.88
N TYR A 108 3.55 -7.69 -5.90
CA TYR A 108 3.69 -9.00 -6.56
C TYR A 108 5.09 -9.16 -7.16
N GLN A 109 5.57 -8.18 -7.92
CA GLN A 109 6.89 -8.22 -8.55
C GLN A 109 8.02 -8.36 -7.52
N ALA A 110 7.96 -7.59 -6.44
CA ALA A 110 8.95 -7.68 -5.37
C ALA A 110 8.93 -9.05 -4.67
N HIS A 111 7.73 -9.59 -4.43
CA HIS A 111 7.59 -10.91 -3.82
C HIS A 111 8.11 -12.04 -4.72
N ILE A 112 7.83 -11.98 -6.01
CA ILE A 112 8.35 -12.93 -7.01
C ILE A 112 9.87 -12.91 -7.03
N ALA A 113 10.48 -11.71 -7.09
CA ALA A 113 11.93 -11.58 -7.06
C ALA A 113 12.56 -12.23 -5.81
N GLN A 114 11.88 -12.13 -4.65
CA GLN A 114 12.33 -12.80 -3.43
C GLN A 114 12.18 -14.33 -3.49
N LEU A 115 11.12 -14.85 -4.13
CA LEU A 115 10.93 -16.28 -4.32
C LEU A 115 12.00 -16.86 -5.24
N ASP A 116 12.28 -16.19 -6.34
CA ASP A 116 13.31 -16.60 -7.30
C ASP A 116 14.70 -16.60 -6.68
N GLN A 117 15.03 -15.58 -5.87
CA GLN A 117 16.28 -15.52 -5.14
C GLN A 117 16.43 -16.69 -4.16
N LYS A 118 15.39 -16.96 -3.36
CA LYS A 118 15.40 -18.09 -2.41
C LYS A 118 15.53 -19.45 -3.12
N ALA A 119 14.90 -19.60 -4.30
CA ALA A 119 15.03 -20.81 -5.08
C ALA A 119 16.46 -21.00 -5.60
N ALA A 120 17.11 -19.92 -6.03
CA ALA A 120 18.51 -19.94 -6.47
C ALA A 120 19.48 -20.28 -5.31
N ASP A 121 19.28 -19.67 -4.13
CA ASP A 121 20.13 -19.89 -2.95
C ASP A 121 20.02 -21.34 -2.42
N ASN A 122 18.89 -22.01 -2.59
CA ASN A 122 18.70 -23.41 -2.19
C ASN A 122 19.32 -24.44 -3.16
N LEU A 123 19.83 -24.00 -4.30
CA LEU A 123 20.49 -24.86 -5.30
C LEU A 123 22.04 -24.86 -5.18
N LEU A 124 22.59 -24.03 -4.29
CA LEU A 124 24.01 -23.95 -3.97
C LEU A 124 24.33 -24.66 -2.67
#